data_0cadbc63d0c11d75e7bed73e0cc72741
#
_entry.id   0cadbc63d0c11d75e7bed73e0cc72741
#
_cell.length_a   1.000
_cell.length_b   1.000
_cell.length_c   1.000
_cell.angle_alpha   90.00
_cell.angle_beta   90.00
_cell.angle_gamma   90.00
#
_symmetry.space_group_name_H-M   'P 1'
#
loop_
_entity.id
_entity.type
_entity.pdbx_description
1 polymer ?
#
loop_
_entity_poly.entity_id
_entity_poly.type
_entity_poly.pdbx_seq_one_letter_code
_entity_poly.pdbx_strand_id
1 'polypeptide(L)'
;MEWAVRAFERADTESVVTLWDEAGLTRPWNDPRLDIERKLTVHPELFLVVEESEGGGSERESDERLIVGSVMAGYDGHRGWLYYLATAASHRQRGVARSLVREAERRLLAMGCPKVQLMVREGNDAVLGFYDALGYERFSVSNTGKRLIVDA
;
A
#
# COMPACT_ATOMS: atom_id res chain seq x y z
N MET A 1 6.25 -4.25 -21.20
CA MET A 1 5.71 -4.83 -19.97
C MET A 1 4.59 -3.95 -19.45
N GLU A 2 3.49 -4.57 -19.17
CA GLU A 2 2.31 -3.87 -18.68
C GLU A 2 2.06 -4.23 -17.23
N TRP A 3 1.52 -3.29 -16.48
CA TRP A 3 1.11 -3.54 -15.11
C TRP A 3 -0.28 -2.96 -14.87
N ALA A 4 -0.99 -3.52 -13.91
CA ALA A 4 -2.34 -3.11 -13.56
C ALA A 4 -2.53 -3.08 -12.05
N VAL A 5 -3.36 -2.13 -11.60
CA VAL A 5 -3.78 -2.04 -10.21
C VAL A 5 -5.01 -2.92 -10.01
N ARG A 6 -5.00 -3.72 -8.98
CA ARG A 6 -6.14 -4.55 -8.60
C ARG A 6 -6.20 -4.75 -7.10
N ALA A 7 -7.31 -5.30 -6.61
CA ALA A 7 -7.41 -5.66 -5.20
C ALA A 7 -6.47 -6.83 -4.88
N PHE A 8 -5.91 -6.79 -3.68
CA PHE A 8 -5.09 -7.88 -3.15
C PHE A 8 -5.90 -9.17 -3.03
N GLU A 9 -5.27 -10.28 -3.31
CA GLU A 9 -5.81 -11.62 -3.11
C GLU A 9 -4.88 -12.38 -2.15
N ARG A 10 -5.43 -13.30 -1.38
CA ARG A 10 -4.64 -14.04 -0.38
C ARG A 10 -3.41 -14.72 -0.97
N ALA A 11 -3.48 -15.16 -2.22
CA ALA A 11 -2.35 -15.74 -2.92
C ALA A 11 -1.17 -14.78 -3.11
N ASP A 12 -1.39 -13.47 -2.96
CA ASP A 12 -0.35 -12.45 -3.07
C ASP A 12 0.46 -12.26 -1.78
N THR A 13 0.07 -12.91 -0.69
CA THR A 13 0.62 -12.64 0.64
C THR A 13 2.15 -12.67 0.68
N GLU A 14 2.76 -13.73 0.21
CA GLU A 14 4.23 -13.85 0.31
C GLU A 14 4.95 -12.85 -0.59
N SER A 15 4.42 -12.57 -1.76
CA SER A 15 4.97 -11.53 -2.65
C SER A 15 4.91 -10.15 -2.02
N VAL A 16 3.80 -9.84 -1.38
CA VAL A 16 3.62 -8.54 -0.70
C VAL A 16 4.52 -8.42 0.51
N VAL A 17 4.63 -9.47 1.33
CA VAL A 17 5.52 -9.46 2.50
C VAL A 17 6.97 -9.25 2.07
N THR A 18 7.40 -9.92 1.01
CA THR A 18 8.74 -9.73 0.45
C THR A 18 8.94 -8.30 -0.03
N LEU A 19 7.95 -7.74 -0.73
CA LEU A 19 8.00 -6.34 -1.19
C LEU A 19 8.15 -5.38 0.00
N TRP A 20 7.37 -5.57 1.06
CA TRP A 20 7.44 -4.73 2.25
C TRP A 20 8.78 -4.84 2.97
N ASP A 21 9.31 -6.06 3.07
CA ASP A 21 10.60 -6.29 3.70
C ASP A 21 11.73 -5.59 2.94
N GLU A 22 11.74 -5.74 1.62
CA GLU A 22 12.72 -5.07 0.76
C GLU A 22 12.59 -3.54 0.80
N ALA A 23 11.39 -3.03 0.99
CA ALA A 23 11.13 -1.60 1.11
C ALA A 23 11.42 -1.04 2.51
N GLY A 24 11.83 -1.90 3.46
CA GLY A 24 12.14 -1.47 4.82
C GLY A 24 10.92 -1.14 5.67
N LEU A 25 9.76 -1.68 5.36
CA LEU A 25 8.50 -1.37 6.04
C LEU A 25 8.17 -2.36 7.16
N THR A 26 8.91 -3.45 7.29
CA THR A 26 8.65 -4.45 8.33
C THR A 26 9.37 -4.10 9.64
N ARG A 27 8.78 -4.49 10.75
CA ARG A 27 9.31 -4.23 12.10
C ARG A 27 9.15 -5.47 12.96
N PRO A 28 10.10 -5.76 13.89
CA PRO A 28 10.03 -6.97 14.69
C PRO A 28 8.81 -7.09 15.61
N TRP A 29 8.22 -5.95 15.98
CA TRP A 29 7.04 -5.93 16.86
C TRP A 29 5.72 -5.97 16.12
N ASN A 30 5.75 -6.05 14.79
CA ASN A 30 4.56 -6.04 13.95
C ASN A 30 4.65 -7.12 12.89
N ASP A 31 3.74 -8.09 12.94
CA ASP A 31 3.73 -9.19 11.98
C ASP A 31 2.96 -8.77 10.72
N PRO A 32 3.64 -8.65 9.57
CA PRO A 32 2.98 -8.22 8.33
C PRO A 32 1.89 -9.20 7.87
N ARG A 33 2.04 -10.49 8.14
CA ARG A 33 1.03 -11.47 7.76
C ARG A 33 -0.23 -11.34 8.59
N LEU A 34 -0.08 -11.02 9.89
CA LEU A 34 -1.23 -10.73 10.74
C LEU A 34 -1.93 -9.44 10.31
N ASP A 35 -1.19 -8.42 9.92
CA ASP A 35 -1.79 -7.18 9.38
C ASP A 35 -2.61 -7.46 8.13
N ILE A 36 -2.11 -8.31 7.24
CA ILE A 36 -2.85 -8.71 6.05
C ILE A 36 -4.15 -9.41 6.43
N GLU A 37 -4.08 -10.38 7.36
CA GLU A 37 -5.28 -11.11 7.79
C GLU A 37 -6.30 -10.17 8.44
N ARG A 38 -5.85 -9.22 9.24
CA ARG A 38 -6.72 -8.20 9.82
C ARG A 38 -7.39 -7.36 8.73
N LYS A 39 -6.61 -6.94 7.73
CA LYS A 39 -7.13 -6.12 6.63
C LYS A 39 -8.17 -6.86 5.81
N LEU A 40 -8.01 -8.15 5.64
CA LEU A 40 -8.97 -8.97 4.88
C LEU A 40 -10.35 -9.05 5.54
N THR A 41 -10.46 -8.64 6.81
CA THR A 41 -11.76 -8.57 7.52
C THR A 41 -12.40 -7.19 7.47
N VAL A 42 -11.69 -6.15 6.97
CA VAL A 42 -12.18 -4.77 6.99
C VAL A 42 -11.91 -4.11 5.65
N HIS A 43 -12.92 -3.98 4.82
CA HIS A 43 -12.83 -3.37 3.49
C HIS A 43 -11.64 -3.93 2.68
N PRO A 44 -11.61 -5.24 2.42
CA PRO A 44 -10.48 -5.85 1.71
C PRO A 44 -10.28 -5.27 0.29
N GLU A 45 -11.32 -4.73 -0.32
CA GLU A 45 -11.26 -4.09 -1.64
C GLU A 45 -10.40 -2.82 -1.65
N LEU A 46 -10.05 -2.29 -0.48
CA LEU A 46 -9.17 -1.13 -0.36
C LEU A 46 -7.70 -1.52 -0.18
N PHE A 47 -7.38 -2.79 -0.14
CA PHE A 47 -6.01 -3.27 -0.17
C PHE A 47 -5.65 -3.53 -1.62
N LEU A 48 -4.75 -2.70 -2.18
CA LEU A 48 -4.45 -2.71 -3.61
C LEU A 48 -3.02 -3.14 -3.86
N VAL A 49 -2.83 -3.83 -4.98
CA VAL A 49 -1.50 -4.22 -5.46
C VAL A 49 -1.37 -3.86 -6.93
N VAL A 50 -0.13 -3.72 -7.37
CA VAL A 50 0.20 -3.63 -8.79
C VAL A 50 0.84 -4.95 -9.21
N GLU A 51 0.20 -5.61 -10.14
CA GLU A 51 0.70 -6.82 -10.75
C GLU A 51 1.26 -6.50 -12.13
N GLU A 52 2.47 -6.93 -12.39
CA GLU A 52 3.09 -6.79 -13.70
C GLU A 52 2.90 -8.07 -14.48
N SER A 53 2.40 -7.93 -15.69
CA SER A 53 2.33 -9.05 -16.63
C SER A 53 3.50 -8.94 -17.59
N GLU A 54 4.11 -10.07 -17.91
CA GLU A 54 5.08 -10.11 -18.99
C GLU A 54 4.32 -10.04 -20.31
N GLY A 55 4.53 -8.96 -21.06
CA GLY A 55 3.92 -8.83 -22.37
C GLY A 55 4.35 -9.92 -23.29
N GLY A 56 3.44 -10.44 -24.11
CA GLY A 56 3.77 -11.32 -25.22
C GLY A 56 3.89 -12.80 -24.91
N GLY A 57 3.30 -13.27 -23.87
CA GLY A 57 3.08 -14.70 -23.70
C GLY A 57 4.27 -15.50 -23.23
N SER A 58 5.09 -14.94 -22.36
CA SER A 58 6.01 -15.79 -21.68
C SER A 58 5.20 -16.70 -20.76
N GLU A 59 5.34 -17.97 -20.99
CA GLU A 59 4.72 -18.97 -20.17
C GLU A 59 5.36 -18.93 -18.80
N ARG A 60 4.66 -18.35 -17.84
CA ARG A 60 5.04 -18.55 -16.46
C ARG A 60 4.67 -19.97 -16.09
N GLU A 61 5.66 -20.77 -15.86
CA GLU A 61 5.46 -22.12 -15.37
C GLU A 61 5.03 -22.16 -13.90
N SER A 62 5.07 -21.02 -13.21
CA SER A 62 4.67 -20.93 -11.81
C SER A 62 3.51 -19.96 -11.66
N ASP A 63 2.64 -20.24 -10.69
CA ASP A 63 1.57 -19.34 -10.28
C ASP A 63 2.10 -18.09 -9.54
N GLU A 64 3.40 -17.82 -9.61
CA GLU A 64 3.99 -16.65 -8.99
C GLU A 64 3.52 -15.39 -9.67
N ARG A 65 2.89 -14.55 -8.88
CA ARG A 65 2.43 -13.24 -9.31
C ARG A 65 3.56 -12.24 -9.09
N LEU A 66 3.85 -11.46 -10.11
CA LEU A 66 4.86 -10.42 -9.99
C LEU A 66 4.23 -9.16 -9.43
N ILE A 67 4.28 -9.02 -8.12
CA ILE A 67 3.75 -7.86 -7.42
C ILE A 67 4.85 -6.82 -7.27
N VAL A 68 4.64 -5.65 -7.83
CA VAL A 68 5.64 -4.58 -7.86
C VAL A 68 5.23 -3.35 -7.06
N GLY A 69 4.05 -3.35 -6.50
CA GLY A 69 3.59 -2.26 -5.65
C GLY A 69 2.41 -2.66 -4.80
N SER A 70 2.22 -1.92 -3.71
CA SER A 70 1.09 -2.12 -2.79
C SER A 70 0.68 -0.82 -2.13
N VAL A 71 -0.58 -0.75 -1.71
CA VAL A 71 -1.07 0.24 -0.75
C VAL A 71 -2.24 -0.38 0.00
N MET A 72 -2.29 -0.12 1.29
CA MET A 72 -3.42 -0.53 2.13
C MET A 72 -4.18 0.73 2.51
N ALA A 73 -5.44 0.84 2.07
CA ALA A 73 -6.29 1.97 2.41
C ALA A 73 -7.40 1.54 3.34
N GLY A 74 -7.87 2.46 4.17
CA GLY A 74 -8.98 2.21 5.07
C GLY A 74 -9.83 3.45 5.23
N TYR A 75 -11.09 3.25 5.61
CA TYR A 75 -12.04 4.32 5.89
C TYR A 75 -12.77 4.01 7.20
N ASP A 76 -12.69 4.93 8.14
CA ASP A 76 -13.29 4.76 9.46
C ASP A 76 -14.64 5.47 9.63
N GLY A 77 -15.18 6.02 8.55
CA GLY A 77 -16.42 6.82 8.57
C GLY A 77 -16.16 8.31 8.76
N HIS A 78 -14.94 8.68 9.09
CA HIS A 78 -14.53 10.07 9.29
C HIS A 78 -13.40 10.48 8.35
N ARG A 79 -12.35 9.65 8.30
CA ARG A 79 -11.17 9.88 7.45
C ARG A 79 -10.75 8.60 6.76
N GLY A 80 -10.15 8.75 5.60
CA GLY A 80 -9.44 7.67 4.94
C GLY A 80 -7.97 7.70 5.33
N TRP A 81 -7.33 6.53 5.34
CA TRP A 81 -5.93 6.38 5.71
C TRP A 81 -5.20 5.50 4.72
N LEU A 82 -3.95 5.84 4.45
CA LEU A 82 -3.08 5.03 3.59
C LEU A 82 -1.94 4.46 4.41
N TYR A 83 -1.68 3.17 4.22
CA TYR A 83 -0.60 2.43 4.88
C TYR A 83 0.12 1.55 3.87
N TYR A 84 1.33 1.17 4.16
CA TYR A 84 2.08 0.18 3.38
C TYR A 84 2.16 0.52 1.89
N LEU A 85 2.35 1.79 1.58
CA LEU A 85 2.66 2.17 0.19
C LEU A 85 4.10 1.75 -0.10
N ALA A 86 4.25 0.84 -1.03
CA ALA A 86 5.55 0.31 -1.41
C ALA A 86 5.64 0.13 -2.91
N THR A 87 6.83 0.34 -3.47
CA THR A 87 7.14 0.06 -4.86
C THR A 87 8.44 -0.71 -4.91
N ALA A 88 8.48 -1.76 -5.73
CA ALA A 88 9.70 -2.51 -5.95
C ALA A 88 10.80 -1.57 -6.48
N ALA A 89 12.05 -1.79 -6.01
CA ALA A 89 13.17 -0.91 -6.38
C ALA A 89 13.36 -0.82 -7.91
N SER A 90 13.10 -1.91 -8.62
CA SER A 90 13.20 -1.98 -10.08
C SER A 90 12.13 -1.15 -10.80
N HIS A 91 11.09 -0.73 -10.09
CA HIS A 91 9.92 -0.05 -10.67
C HIS A 91 9.73 1.36 -10.14
N ARG A 92 10.70 1.91 -9.41
CA ARG A 92 10.63 3.26 -8.92
C ARG A 92 10.64 4.27 -10.06
N GLN A 93 9.94 5.40 -9.86
CA GLN A 93 9.83 6.49 -10.83
C GLN A 93 9.15 6.10 -12.14
N ARG A 94 8.33 5.05 -12.12
CA ARG A 94 7.52 4.61 -13.25
C ARG A 94 6.03 4.86 -13.05
N GLY A 95 5.66 5.57 -11.98
CA GLY A 95 4.26 5.89 -11.72
C GLY A 95 3.47 4.82 -10.98
N VAL A 96 4.11 3.77 -10.48
CA VAL A 96 3.44 2.69 -9.74
C VAL A 96 2.78 3.22 -8.46
N ALA A 97 3.54 3.93 -7.62
CA ALA A 97 3.01 4.49 -6.37
C ALA A 97 1.90 5.50 -6.65
N ARG A 98 2.08 6.35 -7.64
CA ARG A 98 1.07 7.33 -8.03
C ARG A 98 -0.24 6.67 -8.44
N SER A 99 -0.16 5.62 -9.23
CA SER A 99 -1.35 4.87 -9.67
C SER A 99 -2.07 4.22 -8.51
N LEU A 100 -1.32 3.68 -7.55
CA LEU A 100 -1.89 3.08 -6.34
C LEU A 100 -2.63 4.12 -5.51
N VAL A 101 -2.02 5.27 -5.26
CA VAL A 101 -2.65 6.33 -4.48
C VAL A 101 -3.90 6.86 -5.18
N ARG A 102 -3.83 7.08 -6.50
CA ARG A 102 -4.99 7.54 -7.28
C ARG A 102 -6.14 6.55 -7.25
N GLU A 103 -5.86 5.26 -7.38
CA GLU A 103 -6.92 4.25 -7.32
C GLU A 103 -7.50 4.14 -5.90
N ALA A 104 -6.67 4.23 -4.86
CA ALA A 104 -7.15 4.26 -3.48
C ALA A 104 -8.07 5.46 -3.25
N GLU A 105 -7.66 6.65 -3.70
CA GLU A 105 -8.49 7.86 -3.61
C GLU A 105 -9.83 7.68 -4.30
N ARG A 106 -9.81 7.10 -5.51
CA ARG A 106 -11.04 6.87 -6.28
C ARG A 106 -12.00 5.96 -5.52
N ARG A 107 -11.51 4.87 -4.96
CA ARG A 107 -12.33 3.92 -4.20
C ARG A 107 -12.84 4.51 -2.90
N LEU A 108 -12.01 5.27 -2.20
CA LEU A 108 -12.42 5.98 -0.98
C LEU A 108 -13.49 7.02 -1.29
N LEU A 109 -13.32 7.80 -2.34
CA LEU A 109 -14.31 8.79 -2.75
C LEU A 109 -15.65 8.13 -3.08
N ALA A 110 -15.65 6.98 -3.75
CA ALA A 110 -16.87 6.24 -4.06
C ALA A 110 -17.60 5.76 -2.79
N MET A 111 -16.90 5.61 -1.68
CA MET A 111 -17.49 5.26 -0.38
C MET A 111 -18.00 6.48 0.39
N GLY A 112 -17.78 7.69 -0.12
CA GLY A 112 -18.15 8.93 0.57
C GLY A 112 -17.09 9.46 1.51
N CYS A 113 -15.85 8.98 1.41
CA CYS A 113 -14.74 9.43 2.26
C CYS A 113 -14.37 10.87 1.91
N PRO A 114 -14.45 11.81 2.87
CA PRO A 114 -14.24 13.24 2.56
C PRO A 114 -12.76 13.65 2.53
N LYS A 115 -11.87 12.90 3.14
CA LYS A 115 -10.47 13.30 3.26
C LYS A 115 -9.59 12.08 3.52
N VAL A 116 -8.45 12.02 2.83
CA VAL A 116 -7.46 10.96 3.00
C VAL A 116 -6.26 11.51 3.76
N GLN A 117 -5.80 10.80 4.75
CA GLN A 117 -4.64 11.16 5.57
C GLN A 117 -3.64 10.00 5.61
N LEU A 118 -2.41 10.33 5.94
CA LEU A 118 -1.36 9.33 6.12
C LEU A 118 -0.31 9.90 7.07
N MET A 119 0.54 9.02 7.57
CA MET A 119 1.64 9.39 8.44
C MET A 119 2.94 9.09 7.73
N VAL A 120 3.86 10.05 7.78
CA VAL A 120 5.20 9.92 7.21
C VAL A 120 6.20 10.01 8.37
N ARG A 121 7.16 9.09 8.40
CA ARG A 121 8.20 9.13 9.42
C ARG A 121 9.00 10.42 9.31
N GLU A 122 9.32 10.99 10.46
CA GLU A 122 10.14 12.19 10.55
C GLU A 122 11.45 11.98 9.79
N GLY A 123 11.83 12.95 8.98
CA GLY A 123 13.06 12.87 8.17
C GLY A 123 12.89 12.24 6.79
N ASN A 124 11.73 11.66 6.48
CA ASN A 124 11.51 11.08 5.16
C ASN A 124 10.99 12.12 4.17
N ASP A 125 11.87 13.05 3.78
CA ASP A 125 11.52 14.18 2.93
C ASP A 125 11.14 13.76 1.51
N ALA A 126 11.72 12.69 1.00
CA ALA A 126 11.40 12.20 -0.34
C ALA A 126 9.94 11.76 -0.43
N VAL A 127 9.45 11.06 0.60
CA VAL A 127 8.04 10.62 0.65
C VAL A 127 7.12 11.83 0.82
N LEU A 128 7.48 12.79 1.67
CA LEU A 128 6.70 14.04 1.81
C LEU A 128 6.58 14.77 0.49
N GLY A 129 7.68 14.90 -0.26
CA GLY A 129 7.68 15.53 -1.58
C GLY A 129 6.78 14.79 -2.58
N PHE A 130 6.77 13.47 -2.53
CA PHE A 130 5.89 12.66 -3.36
C PHE A 130 4.42 13.02 -3.11
N TYR A 131 4.01 13.07 -1.85
CA TYR A 131 2.63 13.41 -1.51
C TYR A 131 2.29 14.88 -1.78
N ASP A 132 3.24 15.80 -1.56
CA ASP A 132 3.05 17.21 -1.95
C ASP A 132 2.69 17.32 -3.43
N ALA A 133 3.39 16.56 -4.28
CA ALA A 133 3.15 16.57 -5.72
C ALA A 133 1.76 16.02 -6.10
N LEU A 134 1.16 15.21 -5.22
CA LEU A 134 -0.19 14.67 -5.42
C LEU A 134 -1.28 15.56 -4.81
N GLY A 135 -0.92 16.71 -4.24
CA GLY A 135 -1.87 17.64 -3.67
C GLY A 135 -2.18 17.44 -2.20
N TYR A 136 -1.37 16.64 -1.49
CA TYR A 136 -1.53 16.45 -0.05
C TYR A 136 -0.90 17.62 0.68
N GLU A 137 -1.57 18.08 1.73
CA GLU A 137 -1.08 19.16 2.59
C GLU A 137 -0.45 18.58 3.85
N ARG A 138 0.58 19.23 4.34
CA ARG A 138 1.24 18.84 5.59
C ARG A 138 0.56 19.52 6.75
N PHE A 139 0.32 18.77 7.83
CA PHE A 139 -0.28 19.31 9.04
C PHE A 139 0.71 19.24 10.19
N SER A 140 0.65 20.26 11.05
CA SER A 140 1.50 20.32 12.25
C SER A 140 0.76 19.63 13.41
N VAL A 141 0.94 18.30 13.49
CA VAL A 141 0.32 17.46 14.51
C VAL A 141 1.34 16.50 15.08
N SER A 142 1.13 16.07 16.32
CA SER A 142 1.90 15.00 16.90
C SER A 142 1.14 13.70 16.77
N ASN A 143 1.82 12.66 16.29
CA ASN A 143 1.24 11.34 16.16
C ASN A 143 1.58 10.50 17.38
N THR A 144 0.58 9.90 18.03
CA THR A 144 0.78 9.02 19.17
C THR A 144 0.04 7.71 18.94
N GLY A 145 0.52 6.65 19.55
CA GLY A 145 -0.11 5.35 19.42
C GLY A 145 0.15 4.48 20.64
N LYS A 146 -0.70 3.48 20.83
CA LYS A 146 -0.54 2.49 21.89
C LYS A 146 -0.88 1.13 21.31
N ARG A 147 0.05 0.20 21.45
CA ARG A 147 -0.20 -1.17 20.98
C ARG A 147 -1.17 -1.87 21.91
N LEU A 148 -2.21 -2.48 21.36
CA LEU A 148 -3.22 -3.22 22.12
C LEU A 148 -2.99 -4.74 22.04
N ILE A 149 -2.45 -5.22 20.94
CA ILE A 149 -2.17 -6.63 20.71
C ILE A 149 -0.69 -6.75 20.36
N VAL A 150 0.02 -7.64 21.05
CA VAL A 150 1.42 -7.93 20.77
C VAL A 150 1.48 -9.06 19.73
N ASP A 151 2.13 -8.81 18.61
CA ASP A 151 2.39 -9.82 17.59
C ASP A 151 3.63 -10.62 18.01
N ALA A 152 3.40 -11.75 18.63
CA ALA A 152 4.47 -12.59 19.14
C ALA A 152 4.56 -13.91 18.37
#